data_8680944facfc3a0d8b91a2ab1f9efa8a
#
_entry.id   8680944facfc3a0d8b91a2ab1f9efa8a
#
_cell.length_a   1.000
_cell.length_b   1.000
_cell.length_c   1.000
_cell.angle_alpha   90.00
_cell.angle_beta   90.00
_cell.angle_gamma   90.00
#
_symmetry.space_group_name_H-M   'P 1'
#
loop_
_entity.id
_entity.type
_entity.pdbx_description
1 polymer ?
#
loop_
_entity_poly.entity_id
_entity_poly.type
_entity_poly.pdbx_seq_one_letter_code
_entity_poly.pdbx_strand_id
1 'polypeptide(L)'
;MSILNYDDQSLLIYDDIVIEPGREKETTHTPYRFISKKDGSPMGTLDIYFPQRVPIAIAQQEGNMWRPYRFSYPSNARFGDDLMLMNVSSDTLYKLSPQKRLTPIFTRTPSVYASKLRNIWMPLLTTDKFMLFGTFVIDFNSTGGKIPKFMYDFKTGQVKRVSIVDHELNYGIRGPVSYTHLTLPTT
;
A
#
# COMPACT_ATOMS: atom_id res chain seq x y z
N MET A 1 1.33 -8.99 10.75
CA MET A 1 2.72 -8.49 10.76
C MET A 1 3.37 -8.89 9.45
N SER A 2 4.02 -7.97 8.78
CA SER A 2 4.77 -8.22 7.54
C SER A 2 6.26 -8.04 7.83
N ILE A 3 7.08 -8.99 7.36
CA ILE A 3 8.52 -8.99 7.58
C ILE A 3 9.20 -8.99 6.22
N LEU A 4 10.12 -8.06 6.03
CA LEU A 4 10.89 -7.92 4.81
C LEU A 4 12.38 -8.06 5.09
N ASN A 5 13.06 -8.84 4.26
CA ASN A 5 14.52 -8.89 4.25
C ASN A 5 15.04 -7.56 3.69
N TYR A 6 15.63 -6.71 4.53
CA TYR A 6 16.04 -5.37 4.15
C TYR A 6 17.47 -5.34 3.63
N ASP A 7 18.43 -5.66 4.47
CA ASP A 7 19.85 -5.78 4.16
C ASP A 7 20.46 -7.04 4.83
N ASP A 8 21.76 -7.23 4.76
CA ASP A 8 22.44 -8.41 5.32
C ASP A 8 22.35 -8.50 6.85
N GLN A 9 22.11 -7.38 7.53
CA GLN A 9 22.11 -7.28 8.99
C GLN A 9 20.72 -7.13 9.58
N SER A 10 19.76 -6.60 8.80
CA SER A 10 18.46 -6.19 9.34
C SER A 10 17.25 -6.68 8.55
N LEU A 11 16.16 -6.87 9.28
CA LEU A 11 14.82 -7.05 8.77
C LEU A 11 14.04 -5.76 8.98
N LEU A 12 13.19 -5.38 8.03
CA LEU A 12 12.18 -4.35 8.20
C LEU A 12 10.85 -5.00 8.53
N ILE A 13 10.34 -4.68 9.71
CA ILE A 13 9.04 -5.16 10.18
C ILE A 13 8.02 -4.05 9.99
N TYR A 14 6.89 -4.42 9.39
CA TYR A 14 5.69 -3.62 9.40
C TYR A 14 4.70 -4.19 10.41
N ASP A 15 4.31 -3.34 11.37
CA ASP A 15 3.34 -3.68 12.39
C ASP A 15 1.93 -3.51 11.85
N ASP A 16 1.35 -4.63 11.47
CA ASP A 16 0.03 -4.74 10.88
C ASP A 16 -0.97 -5.19 11.96
N ILE A 17 -1.27 -4.28 12.87
CA ILE A 17 -2.17 -4.55 13.99
C ILE A 17 -3.62 -4.60 13.50
N VAL A 18 -4.36 -5.58 13.98
CA VAL A 18 -5.83 -5.59 13.92
C VAL A 18 -6.32 -4.50 14.88
N ILE A 19 -7.02 -3.52 14.33
CA ILE A 19 -7.53 -2.40 15.10
C ILE A 19 -9.01 -2.63 15.37
N GLU A 20 -9.39 -2.61 16.63
CA GLU A 20 -10.80 -2.61 17.02
C GLU A 20 -11.44 -1.29 16.60
N PRO A 21 -12.64 -1.33 15.98
CA PRO A 21 -13.38 -0.13 15.62
C PRO A 21 -13.55 0.81 16.83
N GLY A 22 -13.21 2.08 16.64
CA GLY A 22 -13.27 3.10 17.70
C GLY A 22 -11.98 3.26 18.53
N ARG A 23 -10.99 2.36 18.36
CA ARG A 23 -9.68 2.42 19.05
C ARG A 23 -8.52 2.80 18.15
N GLU A 24 -8.80 3.37 16.98
CA GLU A 24 -7.79 3.68 15.94
C GLU A 24 -6.71 4.66 16.44
N LYS A 25 -7.08 5.55 17.37
CA LYS A 25 -6.16 6.52 17.98
C LYS A 25 -5.21 5.91 19.00
N GLU A 26 -5.59 4.81 19.63
CA GLU A 26 -4.76 4.16 20.66
C GLU A 26 -3.57 3.42 20.05
N THR A 27 -3.57 3.23 18.73
CA THR A 27 -2.54 2.49 18.00
C THR A 27 -1.62 3.40 17.18
N THR A 28 -1.62 4.72 17.46
CA THR A 28 -0.73 5.69 16.81
C THR A 28 0.71 5.48 17.27
N HIS A 29 1.51 4.85 16.45
CA HIS A 29 2.94 4.68 16.64
C HIS A 29 3.61 4.48 15.29
N THR A 30 4.93 4.54 15.25
CA THR A 30 5.69 4.26 14.03
C THR A 30 5.50 2.81 13.62
N PRO A 31 4.86 2.52 12.46
CA PRO A 31 4.49 1.15 12.09
C PRO A 31 5.68 0.35 11.56
N TYR A 32 6.78 1.02 11.18
CA TYR A 32 7.95 0.40 10.60
C TYR A 32 9.11 0.42 11.60
N ARG A 33 9.71 -0.76 11.83
CA ARG A 33 10.88 -0.89 12.70
C ARG A 33 11.90 -1.84 12.09
N PHE A 34 13.17 -1.57 12.35
CA PHE A 34 14.26 -2.47 12.03
C PHE A 34 14.58 -3.37 13.20
N ILE A 35 14.85 -4.64 12.90
CA ILE A 35 15.37 -5.60 13.85
C ILE A 35 16.62 -6.27 13.32
N SER A 36 17.51 -6.63 14.23
CA SER A 36 18.74 -7.37 13.94
C SER A 36 18.42 -8.80 13.50
N LYS A 37 19.04 -9.26 12.42
CA LYS A 37 18.98 -10.67 12.00
C LYS A 37 19.76 -11.60 12.93
N LYS A 38 20.73 -11.06 13.63
CA LYS A 38 21.60 -11.85 14.52
C LYS A 38 20.86 -12.35 15.75
N ASP A 39 20.07 -11.47 16.37
CA ASP A 39 19.50 -11.71 17.70
C ASP A 39 18.08 -11.18 17.90
N GLY A 40 17.47 -10.59 16.87
CA GLY A 40 16.12 -10.03 16.95
C GLY A 40 16.03 -8.70 17.71
N SER A 41 17.16 -8.12 18.13
CA SER A 41 17.15 -6.86 18.88
C SER A 41 16.65 -5.68 18.01
N PRO A 42 15.98 -4.68 18.62
CA PRO A 42 15.57 -3.47 17.91
C PRO A 42 16.77 -2.67 17.40
N MET A 43 16.72 -2.24 16.14
CA MET A 43 17.75 -1.42 15.49
C MET A 43 17.26 0.00 15.13
N GLY A 44 16.02 0.34 15.46
CA GLY A 44 15.43 1.64 15.21
C GLY A 44 14.09 1.56 14.49
N THR A 45 13.50 2.73 14.27
CA THR A 45 12.20 2.91 13.59
C THR A 45 12.34 3.88 12.42
N LEU A 46 11.41 3.82 11.47
CA LEU A 46 11.28 4.87 10.46
C LEU A 46 10.41 6.00 11.02
N ASP A 47 10.79 7.23 10.71
CA ASP A 47 10.02 8.42 11.09
C ASP A 47 8.80 8.59 10.18
N ILE A 48 7.84 7.67 10.32
CA ILE A 48 6.55 7.70 9.66
C ILE A 48 5.49 7.65 10.76
N TYR A 49 4.76 8.74 10.89
CA TYR A 49 3.72 8.90 11.90
C TYR A 49 2.34 9.02 11.25
N PHE A 50 1.34 8.42 11.87
CA PHE A 50 -0.06 8.57 11.49
C PHE A 50 -0.86 9.20 12.63
N PRO A 51 -1.72 10.19 12.33
CA PRO A 51 -2.59 10.76 13.36
C PRO A 51 -3.62 9.72 13.87
N GLN A 52 -3.90 8.72 13.04
CA GLN A 52 -4.81 7.63 13.34
C GLN A 52 -4.51 6.47 12.38
N ARG A 53 -4.68 5.23 12.83
CA ARG A 53 -4.55 4.05 11.95
C ARG A 53 -5.86 3.80 11.22
N VAL A 54 -5.78 3.58 9.90
CA VAL A 54 -6.91 3.09 9.11
C VAL A 54 -6.93 1.57 9.19
N PRO A 55 -8.01 0.95 9.69
CA PRO A 55 -8.07 -0.49 9.80
C PRO A 55 -8.12 -1.15 8.42
N ILE A 56 -7.32 -2.19 8.21
CA ILE A 56 -7.36 -3.07 7.03
C ILE A 56 -8.00 -4.42 7.36
N ALA A 57 -8.29 -4.63 8.62
CA ALA A 57 -9.04 -5.77 9.09
C ALA A 57 -10.12 -5.30 10.05
N ILE A 58 -11.31 -5.82 9.89
CA ILE A 58 -12.42 -5.64 10.81
C ILE A 58 -12.93 -6.99 11.26
N ALA A 59 -13.48 -7.04 12.47
CA ALA A 59 -14.29 -8.16 12.90
C ALA A 59 -15.76 -7.80 12.65
N GLN A 60 -16.46 -8.62 11.88
CA GLN A 60 -17.90 -8.47 11.63
C GLN A 60 -18.65 -9.58 12.34
N GLN A 61 -19.71 -9.21 13.04
CA GLN A 61 -20.56 -10.19 13.69
C GLN A 61 -21.52 -10.82 12.67
N GLU A 62 -21.42 -12.13 12.52
CA GLU A 62 -22.36 -12.95 11.74
C GLU A 62 -23.06 -13.93 12.68
N GLY A 63 -24.31 -13.61 13.07
CA GLY A 63 -25.01 -14.34 14.11
C GLY A 63 -24.28 -14.24 15.46
N ASN A 64 -23.92 -15.40 16.03
CA ASN A 64 -23.16 -15.46 17.29
C ASN A 64 -21.64 -15.55 17.12
N MET A 65 -21.13 -15.48 15.90
CA MET A 65 -19.69 -15.59 15.60
C MET A 65 -19.13 -14.28 15.09
N TRP A 66 -17.88 -13.99 15.48
CA TRP A 66 -17.10 -12.90 14.93
C TRP A 66 -16.19 -13.43 13.83
N ARG A 67 -16.33 -12.90 12.62
CA ARG A 67 -15.47 -13.23 11.49
C ARG A 67 -14.54 -12.07 11.16
N PRO A 68 -13.22 -12.29 11.11
CA PRO A 68 -12.30 -11.27 10.64
C PRO A 68 -12.34 -11.19 9.12
N TYR A 69 -12.58 -9.99 8.60
CA TYR A 69 -12.39 -9.64 7.20
C TYR A 69 -11.16 -8.79 7.07
N ARG A 70 -10.25 -9.19 6.20
CA ARG A 70 -9.00 -8.48 5.98
C ARG A 70 -8.83 -8.15 4.50
N PHE A 71 -8.52 -6.89 4.20
CA PHE A 71 -8.02 -6.52 2.87
C PHE A 71 -6.55 -6.92 2.72
N SER A 72 -6.24 -7.60 1.62
CA SER A 72 -4.85 -7.76 1.23
C SER A 72 -4.33 -6.41 0.72
N TYR A 73 -3.35 -5.86 1.42
CA TYR A 73 -2.76 -4.58 1.08
C TYR A 73 -1.24 -4.69 1.10
N PRO A 74 -0.58 -4.53 -0.06
CA PRO A 74 0.87 -4.48 -0.10
C PRO A 74 1.34 -3.16 0.54
N SER A 75 2.00 -3.23 1.68
CA SER A 75 2.53 -2.06 2.39
C SER A 75 3.86 -1.57 1.83
N ASN A 76 4.46 -2.33 0.93
CA ASN A 76 5.74 -2.03 0.31
C ASN A 76 5.86 -2.66 -1.08
N ALA A 77 6.73 -2.09 -1.91
CA ALA A 77 7.13 -2.64 -3.20
C ALA A 77 8.62 -2.36 -3.42
N ARG A 78 9.37 -3.34 -3.94
CA ARG A 78 10.76 -3.11 -4.35
C ARG A 78 10.80 -2.32 -5.64
N PHE A 79 11.78 -1.42 -5.71
CA PHE A 79 12.07 -0.58 -6.86
C PHE A 79 13.59 -0.45 -7.01
N GLY A 80 14.20 -1.30 -7.83
CA GLY A 80 15.65 -1.47 -7.84
C GLY A 80 16.13 -1.87 -6.44
N ASP A 81 17.09 -1.13 -5.92
CA ASP A 81 17.61 -1.30 -4.57
C ASP A 81 16.79 -0.58 -3.50
N ASP A 82 15.91 0.33 -3.91
CA ASP A 82 15.03 1.09 -3.02
C ASP A 82 13.77 0.30 -2.64
N LEU A 83 13.12 0.74 -1.59
CA LEU A 83 11.84 0.23 -1.13
C LEU A 83 10.80 1.35 -1.13
N MET A 84 9.71 1.16 -1.87
CA MET A 84 8.56 2.04 -1.79
C MET A 84 7.67 1.62 -0.61
N LEU A 85 7.43 2.54 0.30
CA LEU A 85 6.58 2.33 1.46
C LEU A 85 5.26 3.08 1.25
N MET A 86 4.18 2.32 1.18
CA MET A 86 2.83 2.83 1.04
C MET A 86 1.96 2.22 2.12
N ASN A 87 1.37 3.05 2.95
CA ASN A 87 0.48 2.60 4.00
C ASN A 87 -0.93 3.14 3.79
N VAL A 88 -1.95 2.36 4.11
CA VAL A 88 -3.35 2.79 4.03
C VAL A 88 -3.65 4.01 4.89
N SER A 89 -2.89 4.18 5.96
CA SER A 89 -3.01 5.30 6.90
C SER A 89 -2.16 6.50 6.51
N SER A 90 -1.39 6.42 5.41
CA SER A 90 -0.51 7.50 4.96
C SER A 90 -1.08 8.20 3.74
N ASP A 91 -0.98 9.53 3.76
CA ASP A 91 -1.20 10.33 2.56
C ASP A 91 0.06 10.43 1.68
N THR A 92 1.20 10.00 2.20
CA THR A 92 2.50 10.12 1.52
C THR A 92 3.05 8.75 1.14
N LEU A 93 3.49 8.63 -0.11
CA LEU A 93 4.36 7.56 -0.56
C LEU A 93 5.80 7.92 -0.23
N TYR A 94 6.49 7.01 0.41
CA TYR A 94 7.90 7.17 0.75
C TYR A 94 8.77 6.21 -0.05
N LYS A 95 9.98 6.67 -0.35
CA LYS A 95 11.09 5.84 -0.81
C LYS A 95 12.09 5.67 0.32
N LEU A 96 12.47 4.43 0.60
CA LEU A 96 13.49 4.05 1.55
C LEU A 96 14.70 3.48 0.79
N SER A 97 15.84 4.17 0.87
CA SER A 97 17.07 3.74 0.20
C SER A 97 17.79 2.65 1.02
N PRO A 98 18.75 1.89 0.41
CA PRO A 98 19.58 0.92 1.14
C PRO A 98 20.32 1.51 2.34
N GLN A 99 20.60 2.81 2.32
CA GLN A 99 21.26 3.53 3.44
C GLN A 99 20.27 3.98 4.52
N LYS A 100 19.06 3.45 4.52
CA LYS A 100 17.97 3.77 5.47
C LYS A 100 17.50 5.24 5.39
N ARG A 101 17.75 5.91 4.26
CA ARG A 101 17.26 7.27 4.02
C ARG A 101 15.82 7.23 3.53
N LEU A 102 14.92 7.82 4.29
CA LEU A 102 13.51 7.98 3.96
C LEU A 102 13.30 9.28 3.17
N THR A 103 12.67 9.20 2.01
CA THR A 103 12.39 10.35 1.13
C THR A 103 10.93 10.33 0.71
N PRO A 104 10.14 11.41 0.92
CA PRO A 104 8.79 11.51 0.39
C PRO A 104 8.86 11.65 -1.13
N ILE A 105 8.01 10.91 -1.85
CA ILE A 105 7.91 10.96 -3.32
C ILE A 105 6.75 11.87 -3.73
N PHE A 106 5.57 11.61 -3.19
CA PHE A 106 4.40 12.45 -3.39
C PHE A 106 3.40 12.28 -2.25
N THR A 107 2.53 13.28 -2.09
CA THR A 107 1.47 13.28 -1.10
C THR A 107 0.13 13.49 -1.81
N ARG A 108 -0.88 12.74 -1.41
CA ARG A 108 -2.23 12.83 -1.97
C ARG A 108 -3.03 13.99 -1.36
N THR A 109 -3.90 14.53 -2.19
CA THR A 109 -4.97 15.46 -1.76
C THR A 109 -6.27 15.01 -2.44
N PRO A 110 -7.39 14.88 -1.73
CA PRO A 110 -7.55 15.07 -0.28
C PRO A 110 -6.91 13.95 0.56
N SER A 111 -6.74 14.21 1.85
CA SER A 111 -6.22 13.23 2.82
C SER A 111 -7.12 12.01 2.93
N VAL A 112 -6.52 10.85 3.29
CA VAL A 112 -7.28 9.63 3.61
C VAL A 112 -8.26 9.86 4.76
N TYR A 113 -8.02 10.86 5.59
CA TYR A 113 -8.87 11.23 6.73
C TYR A 113 -9.99 12.23 6.38
N ALA A 114 -10.04 12.73 5.13
CA ALA A 114 -10.99 13.75 4.72
C ALA A 114 -12.45 13.28 4.66
N SER A 115 -12.68 11.96 4.59
CA SER A 115 -14.03 11.40 4.56
C SER A 115 -14.19 10.22 5.51
N LYS A 116 -15.44 9.94 5.91
CA LYS A 116 -15.77 8.80 6.77
C LYS A 116 -15.45 7.47 6.08
N LEU A 117 -15.80 7.35 4.81
CA LEU A 117 -15.39 6.21 3.98
C LEU A 117 -13.99 6.48 3.43
N ARG A 118 -13.02 5.71 3.89
CA ARG A 118 -11.61 5.89 3.55
C ARG A 118 -11.34 5.46 2.12
N ASN A 119 -10.92 6.40 1.28
CA ASN A 119 -10.43 6.10 -0.06
C ASN A 119 -8.92 5.88 0.03
N ILE A 120 -8.50 4.65 -0.19
CA ILE A 120 -7.09 4.27 -0.14
C ILE A 120 -6.54 4.02 -1.54
N TRP A 121 -5.25 4.08 -1.67
CA TRP A 121 -4.53 3.71 -2.89
C TRP A 121 -3.72 2.45 -2.66
N MET A 122 -3.62 1.65 -3.71
CA MET A 122 -2.95 0.38 -3.70
C MET A 122 -1.93 0.35 -4.85
N PRO A 123 -0.63 0.18 -4.55
CA PRO A 123 0.37 0.03 -5.60
C PRO A 123 0.11 -1.27 -6.36
N LEU A 124 0.24 -1.22 -7.68
CA LEU A 124 0.06 -2.37 -8.57
C LEU A 124 1.39 -2.77 -9.20
N LEU A 125 2.14 -1.78 -9.69
CA LEU A 125 3.42 -1.97 -10.37
C LEU A 125 4.25 -0.69 -10.22
N THR A 126 5.54 -0.84 -9.98
CA THR A 126 6.48 0.27 -10.00
C THR A 126 7.66 -0.06 -10.92
N THR A 127 8.02 0.88 -11.79
CA THR A 127 9.18 0.84 -12.68
C THR A 127 10.08 2.04 -12.41
N ASP A 128 11.18 2.16 -13.15
CA ASP A 128 12.06 3.34 -13.11
C ASP A 128 11.43 4.62 -13.67
N LYS A 129 10.34 4.50 -14.42
CA LYS A 129 9.69 5.62 -15.12
C LYS A 129 8.35 6.00 -14.52
N PHE A 130 7.59 5.02 -14.03
CA PHE A 130 6.24 5.27 -13.54
C PHE A 130 5.83 4.28 -12.45
N MET A 131 4.80 4.65 -11.72
CA MET A 131 4.08 3.77 -10.81
C MET A 131 2.61 3.65 -11.24
N LEU A 132 2.13 2.42 -11.35
CA LEU A 132 0.70 2.13 -11.48
C LEU A 132 0.10 1.89 -10.10
N PHE A 133 -1.05 2.48 -9.84
CA PHE A 133 -1.80 2.26 -8.61
C PHE A 133 -3.30 2.28 -8.86
N GLY A 134 -4.02 1.59 -8.01
CA GLY A 134 -5.48 1.65 -7.93
C GLY A 134 -5.93 2.48 -6.75
N THR A 135 -7.16 2.96 -6.79
CA THR A 135 -7.80 3.55 -5.62
C THR A 135 -9.11 2.82 -5.34
N PHE A 136 -9.39 2.58 -4.09
CA PHE A 136 -10.67 2.00 -3.69
C PHE A 136 -11.13 2.55 -2.33
N VAL A 137 -12.43 2.56 -2.15
CA VAL A 137 -13.05 2.95 -0.89
C VAL A 137 -13.13 1.74 0.01
N ILE A 138 -12.68 1.86 1.25
CA ILE A 138 -12.92 0.84 2.26
C ILE A 138 -14.38 0.94 2.69
N ASP A 139 -15.20 0.11 2.09
CA ASP A 139 -16.60 -0.07 2.43
C ASP A 139 -16.89 -1.57 2.60
N PHE A 140 -17.03 -2.00 3.83
CA PHE A 140 -17.25 -3.40 4.17
C PHE A 140 -18.67 -3.89 3.85
N ASN A 141 -19.57 -2.96 3.50
CA ASN A 141 -20.94 -3.30 3.07
C ASN A 141 -21.04 -3.41 1.53
N SER A 142 -19.98 -3.03 0.81
CA SER A 142 -19.96 -3.08 -0.65
C SER A 142 -19.44 -4.43 -1.13
N THR A 143 -20.15 -5.04 -2.07
CA THR A 143 -19.78 -6.32 -2.69
C THR A 143 -18.75 -6.19 -3.81
N GLY A 144 -18.09 -5.07 -3.90
CA GLY A 144 -17.03 -4.80 -4.88
C GLY A 144 -17.43 -3.73 -5.90
N GLY A 145 -16.44 -3.20 -6.57
CA GLY A 145 -16.58 -2.18 -7.62
C GLY A 145 -15.35 -2.16 -8.52
N LYS A 146 -15.44 -1.44 -9.65
CA LYS A 146 -14.29 -1.23 -10.51
C LYS A 146 -13.26 -0.37 -9.77
N ILE A 147 -12.06 -0.88 -9.60
CA ILE A 147 -10.93 -0.14 -9.04
C ILE A 147 -10.36 0.75 -10.15
N PRO A 148 -10.57 2.09 -10.10
CA PRO A 148 -9.94 2.98 -11.05
C PRO A 148 -8.42 2.90 -10.92
N LYS A 149 -7.73 2.88 -12.05
CA LYS A 149 -6.28 2.76 -12.12
C LYS A 149 -5.68 4.06 -12.57
N PHE A 150 -4.52 4.39 -12.01
CA PHE A 150 -3.78 5.60 -12.27
C PHE A 150 -2.31 5.27 -12.50
N MET A 151 -1.66 6.10 -13.28
CA MET A 151 -0.23 6.08 -13.49
C MET A 151 0.36 7.40 -12.99
N TYR A 152 1.37 7.31 -12.13
CA TYR A 152 2.20 8.43 -11.75
C TYR A 152 3.52 8.35 -12.52
N ASP A 153 3.84 9.39 -13.28
CA ASP A 153 5.06 9.51 -14.05
C ASP A 153 6.13 10.21 -13.18
N PHE A 154 7.23 9.52 -12.89
CA PHE A 154 8.30 10.03 -12.03
C PHE A 154 9.08 11.21 -12.65
N LYS A 155 9.11 11.30 -13.99
CA LYS A 155 9.82 12.38 -14.70
C LYS A 155 9.02 13.69 -14.67
N THR A 156 7.72 13.60 -14.88
CA THR A 156 6.87 14.79 -15.02
C THR A 156 6.11 15.14 -13.74
N GLY A 157 6.03 14.22 -12.77
CA GLY A 157 5.23 14.38 -11.57
C GLY A 157 3.71 14.34 -11.83
N GLN A 158 3.30 13.91 -13.03
CA GLN A 158 1.89 13.90 -13.41
C GLN A 158 1.21 12.59 -13.06
N VAL A 159 -0.05 12.69 -12.63
CA VAL A 159 -0.95 11.55 -12.45
C VAL A 159 -1.94 11.51 -13.60
N LYS A 160 -2.06 10.34 -14.25
CA LYS A 160 -3.03 10.10 -15.34
C LYS A 160 -3.91 8.90 -14.98
N ARG A 161 -5.21 9.01 -15.28
CA ARG A 161 -6.09 7.84 -15.23
C ARG A 161 -5.80 6.95 -16.43
N VAL A 162 -5.65 5.64 -16.17
CA VAL A 162 -5.28 4.67 -17.20
C VAL A 162 -6.24 3.48 -17.21
N SER A 163 -6.30 2.82 -18.37
CA SER A 163 -6.93 1.51 -18.53
C SER A 163 -5.84 0.51 -18.91
N ILE A 164 -5.82 -0.63 -18.25
CA ILE A 164 -4.93 -1.73 -18.61
C ILE A 164 -5.70 -2.60 -19.60
N VAL A 165 -5.18 -2.69 -20.81
CA VAL A 165 -5.76 -3.49 -21.89
C VAL A 165 -4.76 -4.56 -22.30
N ASP A 166 -5.22 -5.79 -22.41
CA ASP A 166 -4.43 -6.85 -22.99
C ASP A 166 -4.74 -6.96 -24.50
N HIS A 167 -3.74 -6.74 -25.33
CA HIS A 167 -3.87 -6.82 -26.77
C HIS A 167 -3.77 -8.24 -27.33
N GLU A 168 -3.21 -9.17 -26.59
CA GLU A 168 -3.03 -10.56 -27.02
C GLU A 168 -4.27 -11.42 -26.71
N LEU A 169 -5.02 -11.08 -25.67
CA LEU A 169 -6.25 -11.75 -25.30
C LEU A 169 -7.48 -11.02 -25.89
N ASN A 170 -7.65 -11.08 -27.17
CA ASN A 170 -8.81 -10.50 -27.87
C ASN A 170 -10.13 -11.23 -27.58
N TYR A 171 -10.16 -12.10 -26.59
CA TYR A 171 -11.33 -12.86 -26.14
C TYR A 171 -11.80 -12.33 -24.80
N GLY A 172 -12.83 -11.51 -24.84
CA GLY A 172 -13.77 -11.08 -23.82
C GLY A 172 -13.68 -11.53 -22.36
N ILE A 173 -12.50 -11.82 -21.82
CA ILE A 173 -12.30 -12.17 -20.42
C ILE A 173 -12.34 -10.89 -19.60
N ARG A 174 -13.48 -10.63 -19.00
CA ARG A 174 -13.70 -9.57 -18.01
C ARG A 174 -13.21 -10.06 -16.63
N GLY A 175 -11.92 -10.01 -16.39
CA GLY A 175 -11.35 -10.32 -15.08
C GLY A 175 -9.99 -9.64 -14.89
N PRO A 176 -9.52 -9.42 -13.65
CA PRO A 176 -8.15 -8.99 -13.42
C PRO A 176 -7.23 -10.18 -13.71
N VAL A 177 -6.56 -10.12 -14.85
CA VAL A 177 -5.54 -11.10 -15.20
C VAL A 177 -4.19 -10.50 -14.80
N SER A 178 -3.39 -11.25 -14.08
CA SER A 178 -2.01 -10.87 -13.77
C SER A 178 -1.15 -11.18 -14.98
N TYR A 179 -0.65 -10.17 -15.67
CA TYR A 179 0.15 -10.33 -16.89
C TYR A 179 1.62 -10.14 -16.64
N THR A 180 2.43 -10.96 -17.32
CA THR A 180 3.89 -10.85 -17.33
C THR A 180 4.43 -9.85 -18.35
N HIS A 181 3.59 -9.36 -19.29
CA HIS A 181 3.99 -8.39 -20.31
C HIS A 181 2.99 -7.24 -20.41
N LEU A 182 3.45 -6.05 -20.10
CA LEU A 182 2.73 -4.78 -20.30
C LEU A 182 3.37 -4.05 -21.49
N THR A 183 2.67 -4.02 -22.62
CA THR A 183 3.03 -3.10 -23.71
C THR A 183 2.25 -1.80 -23.53
N LEU A 184 2.96 -0.70 -23.32
CA LEU A 184 2.36 0.64 -23.34
C LEU A 184 2.29 1.12 -24.79
N PRO A 185 1.22 1.77 -25.24
CA PRO A 185 1.19 2.40 -26.53
C PRO A 185 2.27 3.46 -26.60
N THR A 186 3.18 3.33 -27.56
CA THR A 186 4.11 4.39 -27.96
C THR A 186 3.32 5.43 -28.73
N THR A 187 3.16 6.61 -28.19
CA THR A 187 2.74 7.83 -28.90
C THR A 187 3.96 8.56 -29.39
#